data_afcab509d52a3a192d7681c309acdb60
#
_entry.id   afcab509d52a3a192d7681c309acdb60
#
_cell.length_a   1.000
_cell.length_b   1.000
_cell.length_c   1.000
_cell.angle_alpha   90.00
_cell.angle_beta   90.00
_cell.angle_gamma   90.00
#
_symmetry.space_group_name_H-M   'P 1'
#
loop_
_entity.id
_entity.type
_entity.pdbx_description
1 polymer ?
#
loop_
_entity_poly.entity_id
_entity_poly.type
_entity_poly.pdbx_seq_one_letter_code
_entity_poly.pdbx_strand_id
1 'polypeptide(L)'
;GGDTQQLDLAVAAYQAADKQVSKEAAPLVWARIQNHLAAVLQAQAQIKREPKLLRSAALIFSNVTAALDRGRHANDWALANIYLGKALYVLAGMEGKPKYLETAASAYEKALGVYDKDTMPSRWAEVTNQYGVVLLALGEEMGGDAALEQAVAKFRNAMNLRQRDKAPLLWAQTANNLGAACFA
;
A
#
# COMPACT_ATOMS: atom_id res chain seq x y z
N GLY A 1 14.79 -21.77 -3.18
CA GLY A 1 14.03 -22.72 -3.55
C GLY A 1 12.69 -22.60 -4.24
N GLY A 2 11.70 -23.36 -3.76
CA GLY A 2 10.39 -23.49 -4.39
C GLY A 2 9.60 -22.18 -4.53
N ASP A 3 9.65 -21.32 -3.55
CA ASP A 3 8.87 -20.07 -3.53
C ASP A 3 9.27 -19.10 -4.65
N THR A 4 10.56 -18.99 -4.95
CA THR A 4 11.04 -18.13 -6.04
C THR A 4 10.62 -18.63 -7.41
N GLN A 5 10.63 -19.94 -7.63
CA GLN A 5 10.19 -20.54 -8.89
C GLN A 5 8.69 -20.33 -9.13
N GLN A 6 7.86 -20.45 -8.10
CA GLN A 6 6.43 -20.18 -8.21
C GLN A 6 6.16 -18.71 -8.55
N LEU A 7 6.91 -17.79 -7.97
CA LEU A 7 6.78 -16.36 -8.28
C LEU A 7 7.25 -16.04 -9.72
N ASP A 8 8.33 -16.70 -10.20
CA ASP A 8 8.79 -16.53 -11.59
C ASP A 8 7.73 -17.03 -12.60
N LEU A 9 7.07 -18.17 -12.31
CA LEU A 9 5.95 -18.67 -13.11
C LEU A 9 4.75 -17.71 -13.07
N ALA A 10 4.43 -17.14 -11.91
CA ALA A 10 3.34 -16.17 -11.79
C ALA A 10 3.62 -14.90 -12.62
N VAL A 11 4.86 -14.38 -12.59
CA VAL A 11 5.26 -13.24 -13.43
C VAL A 11 5.05 -13.55 -14.90
N ALA A 12 5.53 -14.72 -15.37
CA ALA A 12 5.39 -15.13 -16.77
C ALA A 12 3.91 -15.24 -17.18
N ALA A 13 3.06 -15.80 -16.31
CA ALA A 13 1.63 -15.94 -16.56
C ALA A 13 0.93 -14.59 -16.68
N TYR A 14 1.20 -13.64 -15.74
CA TYR A 14 0.61 -12.30 -15.81
C TYR A 14 1.12 -11.49 -16.99
N GLN A 15 2.39 -11.62 -17.38
CA GLN A 15 2.93 -11.00 -18.59
C GLN A 15 2.30 -11.57 -19.87
N ALA A 16 2.00 -12.86 -19.89
CA ALA A 16 1.29 -13.48 -21.01
C ALA A 16 -0.16 -12.96 -21.08
N ALA A 17 -0.84 -12.85 -19.95
CA ALA A 17 -2.19 -12.30 -19.87
C ALA A 17 -2.25 -10.82 -20.32
N ASP A 18 -1.27 -10.01 -19.90
CA ASP A 18 -1.17 -8.59 -20.27
C ASP A 18 -1.12 -8.38 -21.80
N LYS A 19 -0.44 -9.25 -22.51
CA LYS A 19 -0.34 -9.21 -23.98
C LYS A 19 -1.68 -9.46 -24.70
N GLN A 20 -2.66 -10.04 -24.01
CA GLN A 20 -3.97 -10.39 -24.57
C GLN A 20 -5.04 -9.34 -24.26
N VAL A 21 -4.75 -8.36 -23.42
CA VAL A 21 -5.73 -7.39 -22.93
C VAL A 21 -5.29 -5.97 -23.26
N SER A 22 -6.11 -5.28 -24.07
CA SER A 22 -5.90 -3.85 -24.31
C SER A 22 -6.42 -3.03 -23.15
N LYS A 23 -5.62 -2.06 -22.71
CA LYS A 23 -5.98 -1.08 -21.69
C LYS A 23 -7.22 -0.26 -22.10
N GLU A 24 -7.35 0.04 -23.38
CA GLU A 24 -8.44 0.84 -23.95
C GLU A 24 -9.74 0.02 -24.04
N ALA A 25 -9.64 -1.25 -24.43
CA ALA A 25 -10.81 -2.11 -24.62
C ALA A 25 -11.36 -2.67 -23.29
N ALA A 26 -10.47 -2.97 -22.35
CA ALA A 26 -10.84 -3.59 -21.08
C ALA A 26 -10.01 -3.03 -19.90
N PRO A 27 -10.14 -1.73 -19.57
CA PRO A 27 -9.29 -1.04 -18.59
C PRO A 27 -9.27 -1.70 -17.21
N LEU A 28 -10.41 -2.22 -16.75
CA LEU A 28 -10.50 -2.86 -15.43
C LEU A 28 -9.80 -4.23 -15.41
N VAL A 29 -9.96 -5.02 -16.47
CA VAL A 29 -9.29 -6.34 -16.57
C VAL A 29 -7.78 -6.13 -16.66
N TRP A 30 -7.34 -5.20 -17.51
CA TRP A 30 -5.94 -4.81 -17.62
C TRP A 30 -5.39 -4.36 -16.27
N ALA A 31 -6.07 -3.46 -15.57
CA ALA A 31 -5.63 -2.95 -14.27
C ALA A 31 -5.48 -4.06 -13.21
N ARG A 32 -6.37 -5.04 -13.19
CA ARG A 32 -6.28 -6.19 -12.28
C ARG A 32 -5.09 -7.09 -12.60
N ILE A 33 -4.82 -7.35 -13.88
CA ILE A 33 -3.62 -8.09 -14.31
C ILE A 33 -2.36 -7.35 -13.87
N GLN A 34 -2.28 -6.04 -14.12
CA GLN A 34 -1.15 -5.20 -13.71
C GLN A 34 -0.96 -5.20 -12.18
N ASN A 35 -2.03 -5.05 -11.41
CA ASN A 35 -1.95 -5.10 -9.96
C ASN A 35 -1.41 -6.45 -9.45
N HIS A 36 -1.84 -7.57 -10.03
CA HIS A 36 -1.32 -8.88 -9.66
C HIS A 36 0.15 -9.05 -10.06
N LEU A 37 0.53 -8.63 -11.26
CA LEU A 37 1.93 -8.65 -11.71
C LEU A 37 2.81 -7.85 -10.75
N ALA A 38 2.40 -6.62 -10.42
CA ALA A 38 3.16 -5.76 -9.50
C ALA A 38 3.23 -6.34 -8.07
N ALA A 39 2.16 -6.98 -7.59
CA ALA A 39 2.17 -7.65 -6.29
C ALA A 39 3.16 -8.82 -6.25
N VAL A 40 3.27 -9.61 -7.32
CA VAL A 40 4.26 -10.69 -7.43
C VAL A 40 5.68 -10.13 -7.50
N LEU A 41 5.92 -9.06 -8.27
CA LEU A 41 7.22 -8.38 -8.32
C LEU A 41 7.62 -7.82 -6.95
N GLN A 42 6.66 -7.28 -6.19
CA GLN A 42 6.91 -6.83 -4.82
C GLN A 42 7.30 -7.99 -3.91
N ALA A 43 6.64 -9.15 -4.00
CA ALA A 43 7.00 -10.34 -3.23
C ALA A 43 8.41 -10.85 -3.60
N GLN A 44 8.74 -10.90 -4.88
CA GLN A 44 10.08 -11.24 -5.35
C GLN A 44 11.14 -10.26 -4.82
N ALA A 45 10.84 -8.96 -4.85
CA ALA A 45 11.74 -7.92 -4.36
C ALA A 45 12.11 -8.11 -2.88
N GLN A 46 11.15 -8.51 -2.05
CA GLN A 46 11.37 -8.76 -0.63
C GLN A 46 12.25 -10.01 -0.41
N ILE A 47 12.00 -11.11 -1.14
CA ILE A 47 12.77 -12.35 -1.01
C ILE A 47 14.20 -12.16 -1.54
N LYS A 48 14.34 -11.56 -2.73
CA LYS A 48 15.63 -11.37 -3.40
C LYS A 48 16.41 -10.14 -2.88
N ARG A 49 15.74 -9.29 -2.08
CA ARG A 49 16.26 -7.99 -1.62
C ARG A 49 16.69 -7.09 -2.79
N GLU A 50 15.90 -7.08 -3.86
CA GLU A 50 16.17 -6.33 -5.08
C GLU A 50 15.29 -5.07 -5.21
N PRO A 51 15.80 -3.86 -4.88
CA PRO A 51 15.02 -2.62 -5.01
C PRO A 51 14.53 -2.33 -6.45
N LYS A 52 15.22 -2.85 -7.46
CA LYS A 52 14.81 -2.70 -8.87
C LYS A 52 13.43 -3.30 -9.14
N LEU A 53 13.16 -4.49 -8.63
CA LEU A 53 11.85 -5.14 -8.77
C LEU A 53 10.74 -4.34 -8.07
N LEU A 54 11.06 -3.78 -6.91
CA LEU A 54 10.12 -2.96 -6.15
C LEU A 54 9.83 -1.62 -6.85
N ARG A 55 10.82 -0.99 -7.49
CA ARG A 55 10.60 0.19 -8.36
C ARG A 55 9.70 -0.15 -9.54
N SER A 56 9.91 -1.30 -10.18
CA SER A 56 9.05 -1.76 -11.27
C SER A 56 7.61 -1.97 -10.80
N ALA A 57 7.42 -2.58 -9.62
CA ALA A 57 6.09 -2.75 -9.03
C ALA A 57 5.43 -1.40 -8.74
N ALA A 58 6.14 -0.47 -8.12
CA ALA A 58 5.62 0.88 -7.82
C ALA A 58 5.22 1.64 -9.11
N LEU A 59 6.02 1.53 -10.16
CA LEU A 59 5.70 2.13 -11.46
C LEU A 59 4.42 1.53 -12.06
N ILE A 60 4.25 0.21 -12.00
CA ILE A 60 3.04 -0.47 -12.49
C ILE A 60 1.82 0.01 -11.70
N PHE A 61 1.87 0.02 -10.37
CA PHE A 61 0.77 0.54 -9.55
C PHE A 61 0.43 1.99 -9.87
N SER A 62 1.45 2.84 -10.06
CA SER A 62 1.26 4.24 -10.48
C SER A 62 0.56 4.35 -11.84
N ASN A 63 0.95 3.53 -12.82
CA ASN A 63 0.31 3.47 -14.13
C ASN A 63 -1.16 3.03 -14.04
N VAL A 64 -1.47 2.08 -13.17
CA VAL A 64 -2.86 1.66 -12.91
C VAL A 64 -3.68 2.79 -12.31
N THR A 65 -3.15 3.51 -11.32
CA THR A 65 -3.86 4.66 -10.72
C THR A 65 -4.10 5.80 -11.71
N ALA A 66 -3.19 5.99 -12.66
CA ALA A 66 -3.34 6.99 -13.73
C ALA A 66 -4.34 6.57 -14.83
N ALA A 67 -4.50 5.25 -15.03
CA ALA A 67 -5.35 4.70 -16.09
C ALA A 67 -6.81 4.52 -15.69
N LEU A 68 -7.07 4.22 -14.43
CA LEU A 68 -8.43 3.97 -13.94
C LEU A 68 -9.16 5.27 -13.65
N ASP A 69 -10.40 5.37 -14.14
CA ASP A 69 -11.33 6.40 -13.71
C ASP A 69 -11.79 6.12 -12.27
N ARG A 70 -11.49 7.07 -11.37
CA ARG A 70 -11.83 6.95 -9.95
C ARG A 70 -13.33 6.81 -9.72
N GLY A 71 -14.16 7.49 -10.50
CA GLY A 71 -15.60 7.47 -10.33
C GLY A 71 -16.23 6.12 -10.71
N ARG A 72 -15.69 5.50 -11.78
CA ARG A 72 -16.21 4.22 -12.31
C ARG A 72 -15.58 3.00 -11.63
N HIS A 73 -14.33 3.12 -11.18
CA HIS A 73 -13.52 1.99 -10.66
C HIS A 73 -12.93 2.29 -9.30
N ALA A 74 -13.70 2.95 -8.42
CA ALA A 74 -13.24 3.49 -7.14
C ALA A 74 -12.46 2.47 -6.30
N ASN A 75 -12.97 1.26 -6.14
CA ASN A 75 -12.34 0.22 -5.31
C ASN A 75 -11.02 -0.28 -5.90
N ASP A 76 -10.96 -0.56 -7.21
CA ASP A 76 -9.73 -1.02 -7.87
C ASP A 76 -8.68 0.11 -7.91
N TRP A 77 -9.13 1.35 -8.10
CA TRP A 77 -8.27 2.53 -8.02
C TRP A 77 -7.70 2.74 -6.62
N ALA A 78 -8.52 2.63 -5.58
CA ALA A 78 -8.06 2.73 -4.19
C ALA A 78 -7.09 1.60 -3.82
N LEU A 79 -7.37 0.37 -4.26
CA LEU A 79 -6.51 -0.78 -4.04
C LEU A 79 -5.13 -0.59 -4.69
N ALA A 80 -5.07 -0.06 -5.91
CA ALA A 80 -3.81 0.26 -6.57
C ALA A 80 -3.00 1.33 -5.80
N ASN A 81 -3.68 2.35 -5.25
CA ASN A 81 -3.03 3.35 -4.39
C ASN A 81 -2.49 2.74 -3.09
N ILE A 82 -3.20 1.80 -2.46
CA ILE A 82 -2.73 1.08 -1.27
C ILE A 82 -1.46 0.28 -1.58
N TYR A 83 -1.46 -0.46 -2.68
CA TYR A 83 -0.29 -1.23 -3.10
C TYR A 83 0.89 -0.33 -3.48
N LEU A 84 0.63 0.79 -4.15
CA LEU A 84 1.64 1.81 -4.43
C LEU A 84 2.27 2.34 -3.14
N GLY A 85 1.43 2.73 -2.17
CA GLY A 85 1.88 3.20 -0.85
C GLY A 85 2.75 2.18 -0.14
N LYS A 86 2.32 0.92 -0.12
CA LYS A 86 3.08 -0.19 0.49
C LYS A 86 4.42 -0.44 -0.22
N ALA A 87 4.44 -0.44 -1.56
CA ALA A 87 5.67 -0.63 -2.33
C ALA A 87 6.68 0.50 -2.07
N LEU A 88 6.21 1.74 -2.05
CA LEU A 88 7.04 2.92 -1.80
C LEU A 88 7.57 2.99 -0.36
N TYR A 89 6.76 2.58 0.63
CA TYR A 89 7.21 2.46 2.02
C TYR A 89 8.39 1.49 2.16
N VAL A 90 8.26 0.29 1.57
CA VAL A 90 9.34 -0.70 1.60
C VAL A 90 10.57 -0.19 0.83
N LEU A 91 10.36 0.48 -0.30
CA LEU A 91 11.43 1.05 -1.12
C LEU A 91 12.17 2.16 -0.38
N ALA A 92 11.49 2.98 0.40
CA ALA A 92 12.09 4.00 1.25
C ALA A 92 13.11 3.41 2.22
N GLY A 93 12.72 2.33 2.92
CA GLY A 93 13.63 1.63 3.83
C GLY A 93 14.79 0.92 3.13
N MET A 94 14.58 0.38 1.92
CA MET A 94 15.64 -0.28 1.16
C MET A 94 16.69 0.69 0.59
N GLU A 95 16.28 1.90 0.20
CA GLU A 95 17.13 2.87 -0.48
C GLU A 95 17.55 4.08 0.40
N GLY A 96 16.97 4.20 1.60
CA GLY A 96 17.21 5.36 2.47
C GLY A 96 16.74 6.67 1.86
N LYS A 97 15.59 6.67 1.17
CA LYS A 97 15.06 7.85 0.45
C LYS A 97 13.71 8.30 1.01
N PRO A 98 13.68 9.30 1.91
CA PRO A 98 12.45 9.78 2.53
C PRO A 98 11.37 10.26 1.54
N LYS A 99 11.76 10.72 0.36
CA LYS A 99 10.83 11.15 -0.70
C LYS A 99 9.82 10.07 -1.09
N TYR A 100 10.19 8.80 -0.98
CA TYR A 100 9.22 7.71 -1.22
C TYR A 100 8.14 7.65 -0.15
N LEU A 101 8.44 8.06 1.09
CA LEU A 101 7.45 8.12 2.18
C LEU A 101 6.40 9.20 1.93
N GLU A 102 6.78 10.37 1.41
CA GLU A 102 5.84 11.44 1.03
C GLU A 102 4.86 10.94 -0.04
N THR A 103 5.40 10.26 -1.07
CA THR A 103 4.57 9.70 -2.15
C THR A 103 3.67 8.57 -1.63
N ALA A 104 4.17 7.73 -0.71
CA ALA A 104 3.40 6.67 -0.06
C ALA A 104 2.25 7.25 0.79
N ALA A 105 2.52 8.31 1.56
CA ALA A 105 1.50 9.03 2.35
C ALA A 105 0.38 9.56 1.45
N SER A 106 0.74 10.23 0.35
CA SER A 106 -0.23 10.73 -0.63
C SER A 106 -1.06 9.60 -1.27
N ALA A 107 -0.46 8.43 -1.55
CA ALA A 107 -1.18 7.28 -2.09
C ALA A 107 -2.21 6.73 -1.08
N TYR A 108 -1.85 6.61 0.20
CA TYR A 108 -2.80 6.18 1.23
C TYR A 108 -3.92 7.21 1.48
N GLU A 109 -3.59 8.50 1.44
CA GLU A 109 -4.59 9.57 1.56
C GLU A 109 -5.63 9.48 0.43
N LYS A 110 -5.17 9.29 -0.81
CA LYS A 110 -6.06 9.08 -1.97
C LYS A 110 -6.96 7.86 -1.79
N ALA A 111 -6.43 6.74 -1.30
CA ALA A 111 -7.20 5.54 -1.04
C ALA A 111 -8.26 5.76 0.05
N LEU A 112 -7.94 6.48 1.13
CA LEU A 112 -8.90 6.85 2.19
C LEU A 112 -10.03 7.74 1.69
N GLY A 113 -9.82 8.51 0.63
CA GLY A 113 -10.87 9.30 -0.01
C GLY A 113 -11.92 8.46 -0.77
N VAL A 114 -11.74 7.13 -0.85
CA VAL A 114 -12.70 6.18 -1.44
C VAL A 114 -13.43 5.39 -0.37
N TYR A 115 -12.72 4.96 0.68
CA TYR A 115 -13.31 4.15 1.73
C TYR A 115 -14.00 5.03 2.77
N ASP A 116 -15.29 4.83 2.92
CA ASP A 116 -16.08 5.50 3.94
C ASP A 116 -16.02 4.73 5.27
N LYS A 117 -15.85 5.47 6.36
CA LYS A 117 -15.68 4.93 7.71
C LYS A 117 -16.91 4.16 8.21
N ASP A 118 -18.10 4.62 7.83
CA ASP A 118 -19.35 4.06 8.34
C ASP A 118 -19.80 2.85 7.52
N THR A 119 -19.58 2.89 6.19
CA THR A 119 -19.98 1.80 5.28
C THR A 119 -18.92 0.74 5.09
N MET A 120 -17.62 1.09 5.25
CA MET A 120 -16.47 0.18 5.07
C MET A 120 -15.47 0.26 6.23
N PRO A 121 -15.92 0.14 7.50
CA PRO A 121 -15.09 0.42 8.68
C PRO A 121 -13.80 -0.40 8.75
N SER A 122 -13.84 -1.69 8.38
CA SER A 122 -12.65 -2.55 8.42
C SER A 122 -11.59 -2.13 7.40
N ARG A 123 -12.02 -1.81 6.17
CA ARG A 123 -11.11 -1.31 5.12
C ARG A 123 -10.54 0.05 5.49
N TRP A 124 -11.39 0.94 5.96
CA TRP A 124 -10.97 2.27 6.38
C TRP A 124 -9.94 2.19 7.53
N ALA A 125 -10.18 1.35 8.54
CA ALA A 125 -9.25 1.17 9.66
C ALA A 125 -7.92 0.54 9.23
N GLU A 126 -7.94 -0.41 8.29
CA GLU A 126 -6.74 -1.01 7.72
C GLU A 126 -5.86 0.04 7.03
N VAL A 127 -6.45 0.79 6.10
CA VAL A 127 -5.73 1.82 5.33
C VAL A 127 -5.26 2.95 6.23
N THR A 128 -6.08 3.36 7.21
CA THR A 128 -5.72 4.38 8.20
C THR A 128 -4.52 3.96 9.05
N ASN A 129 -4.46 2.69 9.47
CA ASN A 129 -3.30 2.16 10.20
C ASN A 129 -2.04 2.15 9.32
N GLN A 130 -2.13 1.72 8.06
CA GLN A 130 -0.99 1.73 7.13
C GLN A 130 -0.50 3.16 6.85
N TYR A 131 -1.41 4.10 6.70
CA TYR A 131 -1.06 5.51 6.55
C TYR A 131 -0.32 6.03 7.81
N GLY A 132 -0.79 5.68 9.00
CA GLY A 132 -0.10 6.01 10.26
C GLY A 132 1.34 5.48 10.31
N VAL A 133 1.58 4.25 9.82
CA VAL A 133 2.94 3.67 9.73
C VAL A 133 3.85 4.49 8.81
N VAL A 134 3.35 4.95 7.68
CA VAL A 134 4.13 5.79 6.75
C VAL A 134 4.42 7.16 7.36
N LEU A 135 3.44 7.76 8.04
CA LEU A 135 3.61 9.05 8.73
C LEU A 135 4.60 8.97 9.89
N LEU A 136 4.58 7.87 10.64
CA LEU A 136 5.58 7.60 11.69
C LEU A 136 6.99 7.57 11.09
N ALA A 137 7.21 6.74 10.05
CA ALA A 137 8.49 6.66 9.39
C ALA A 137 8.93 8.01 8.79
N LEU A 138 7.99 8.80 8.26
CA LEU A 138 8.28 10.13 7.73
C LEU A 138 8.72 11.09 8.85
N GLY A 139 8.06 11.06 10.01
CA GLY A 139 8.44 11.86 11.16
C GLY A 139 9.81 11.49 11.73
N GLU A 140 10.10 10.20 11.84
CA GLU A 140 11.41 9.69 12.29
C GLU A 140 12.55 10.10 11.34
N GLU A 141 12.34 9.99 10.02
CA GLU A 141 13.37 10.30 9.00
C GLU A 141 13.60 11.81 8.81
N MET A 142 12.55 12.62 8.93
CA MET A 142 12.61 14.07 8.66
C MET A 142 12.69 14.92 9.93
N GLY A 143 12.55 14.33 11.12
CA GLY A 143 12.55 15.03 12.40
C GLY A 143 11.37 15.99 12.57
N GLY A 144 10.18 15.60 12.09
CA GLY A 144 9.01 16.48 12.07
C GLY A 144 7.89 16.07 13.03
N ASP A 145 7.68 16.84 14.10
CA ASP A 145 6.60 16.61 15.09
C ASP A 145 5.21 16.50 14.45
N ALA A 146 4.95 17.30 13.40
CA ALA A 146 3.67 17.31 12.72
C ALA A 146 3.33 15.96 12.06
N ALA A 147 4.30 15.23 11.54
CA ALA A 147 4.08 13.90 10.96
C ALA A 147 3.83 12.86 12.07
N LEU A 148 4.55 12.96 13.18
CA LEU A 148 4.36 12.10 14.37
C LEU A 148 2.98 12.30 14.99
N GLU A 149 2.54 13.55 15.17
CA GLU A 149 1.20 13.87 15.67
C GLU A 149 0.10 13.30 14.75
N GLN A 150 0.27 13.42 13.44
CA GLN A 150 -0.64 12.82 12.47
C GLN A 150 -0.64 11.28 12.55
N ALA A 151 0.52 10.64 12.73
CA ALA A 151 0.62 9.19 12.91
C ALA A 151 -0.16 8.74 14.15
N VAL A 152 0.01 9.40 15.29
CA VAL A 152 -0.75 9.17 16.54
C VAL A 152 -2.25 9.29 16.28
N ALA A 153 -2.69 10.35 15.60
CA ALA A 153 -4.10 10.55 15.28
C ALA A 153 -4.65 9.42 14.39
N LYS A 154 -3.89 8.98 13.37
CA LYS A 154 -4.30 7.87 12.49
C LYS A 154 -4.43 6.55 13.28
N PHE A 155 -3.46 6.22 14.14
CA PHE A 155 -3.53 5.00 14.95
C PHE A 155 -4.70 5.02 15.93
N ARG A 156 -4.96 6.13 16.62
CA ARG A 156 -6.14 6.27 17.49
C ARG A 156 -7.45 6.06 16.71
N ASN A 157 -7.56 6.67 15.54
CA ASN A 157 -8.72 6.51 14.67
C ASN A 157 -8.92 5.06 14.22
N ALA A 158 -7.86 4.36 13.85
CA ALA A 158 -7.93 2.94 13.48
C ALA A 158 -8.33 2.06 14.68
N MET A 159 -7.79 2.33 15.88
CA MET A 159 -8.13 1.60 17.12
C MET A 159 -9.60 1.71 17.50
N ASN A 160 -10.24 2.84 17.27
CA ASN A 160 -11.67 3.03 17.55
C ASN A 160 -12.57 2.04 16.78
N LEU A 161 -12.10 1.56 15.63
CA LEU A 161 -12.82 0.59 14.80
C LEU A 161 -12.31 -0.85 14.98
N ARG A 162 -11.07 -1.03 15.41
CA ARG A 162 -10.44 -2.32 15.71
C ARG A 162 -10.66 -2.66 17.19
N GLN A 163 -11.88 -3.06 17.55
CA GLN A 163 -12.22 -3.38 18.94
C GLN A 163 -11.45 -4.60 19.43
N ARG A 164 -10.91 -4.52 20.67
CA ARG A 164 -10.06 -5.55 21.26
C ARG A 164 -10.72 -6.93 21.34
N ASP A 165 -12.00 -6.96 21.63
CA ASP A 165 -12.83 -8.16 21.75
C ASP A 165 -13.16 -8.81 20.39
N LYS A 166 -13.28 -7.98 19.32
CA LYS A 166 -13.65 -8.45 17.98
C LYS A 166 -12.47 -8.74 17.08
N ALA A 167 -11.36 -8.01 17.25
CA ALA A 167 -10.17 -8.11 16.41
C ALA A 167 -8.89 -7.94 17.24
N PRO A 168 -8.60 -8.83 18.22
CA PRO A 168 -7.54 -8.64 19.20
C PRO A 168 -6.16 -8.47 18.58
N LEU A 169 -5.82 -9.21 17.51
CA LEU A 169 -4.53 -9.10 16.84
C LEU A 169 -4.37 -7.77 16.10
N LEU A 170 -5.40 -7.32 15.40
CA LEU A 170 -5.37 -6.04 14.69
C LEU A 170 -5.35 -4.86 15.66
N TRP A 171 -6.07 -5.00 16.78
CA TRP A 171 -6.02 -4.02 17.86
C TRP A 171 -4.61 -3.94 18.46
N ALA A 172 -4.01 -5.08 18.83
CA ALA A 172 -2.67 -5.14 19.41
C ALA A 172 -1.60 -4.58 18.46
N GLN A 173 -1.69 -4.90 17.16
CA GLN A 173 -0.81 -4.32 16.14
C GLN A 173 -0.91 -2.79 16.09
N THR A 174 -2.14 -2.25 16.09
CA THR A 174 -2.34 -0.80 16.05
C THR A 174 -1.90 -0.13 17.35
N ALA A 175 -2.14 -0.78 18.49
CA ALA A 175 -1.69 -0.29 19.81
C ALA A 175 -0.16 -0.23 19.89
N ASN A 176 0.53 -1.25 19.36
CA ASN A 176 2.00 -1.24 19.25
C ASN A 176 2.51 -0.07 18.40
N ASN A 177 1.89 0.15 17.24
CA ASN A 177 2.24 1.27 16.36
C ASN A 177 1.98 2.63 17.03
N LEU A 178 0.86 2.75 17.76
CA LEU A 178 0.56 3.96 18.55
C LEU A 178 1.62 4.20 19.63
N GLY A 179 2.02 3.14 20.34
CA GLY A 179 3.09 3.23 21.33
C GLY A 179 4.40 3.72 20.72
N ALA A 180 4.80 3.18 19.57
CA ALA A 180 5.98 3.65 18.84
C ALA A 180 5.88 5.13 18.45
N ALA A 181 4.73 5.57 17.92
CA ALA A 181 4.53 6.97 17.52
C ALA A 181 4.47 7.96 18.72
N CYS A 182 4.13 7.50 19.92
CA CYS A 182 4.17 8.33 21.13
C CYS A 182 5.56 8.40 21.76
N PHE A 183 6.46 7.47 21.40
CA PHE A 183 7.82 7.40 21.94
C PHE A 183 8.83 8.12 21.02
N ALA A 184 8.56 8.18 19.72
CA ALA A 184 9.40 8.86 18.74
C ALA A 184 9.37 10.40 18.93
#